data_d2b17d0f6be798da2480a38e5062a51d
#
_entry.id   d2b17d0f6be798da2480a38e5062a51d
#
_cell.length_a   1.000
_cell.length_b   1.000
_cell.length_c   1.000
_cell.angle_alpha   90.00
_cell.angle_beta   90.00
_cell.angle_gamma   90.00
#
_symmetry.space_group_name_H-M   'P 1'
#
loop_
_entity.id
_entity.type
_entity.pdbx_description
1 polymer ?
#
loop_
_entity_poly.entity_id
_entity_poly.type
_entity_poly.pdbx_seq_one_letter_code
_entity_poly.pdbx_strand_id
1 'polypeptide(L)'
;RIIDDFNEHGKAEAQFIGLTASPERRTGDQRDQLNLAFDAIIDCANIEDLIKEGVLVQPVYRPHFVHDLNLDSIDISSGDFPVAKLASAIIKSSMIDYAIWSYNEERLKLSTKPVSAWFCADISVAKATLRSIRQFGIEAAIVTARTPIKERLKLLACHESGDIEAMVSVGVLAEGWDNPHCNI
;
A
#
# COMPACT_ATOMS: atom_id res chain seq x y z
N ARG A 1 5.55 -21.54 -16.45
CA ARG A 1 6.30 -22.74 -15.96
C ARG A 1 5.39 -23.75 -15.25
N ILE A 2 4.58 -23.36 -14.26
CA ILE A 2 3.65 -24.31 -13.58
C ILE A 2 2.54 -24.77 -14.54
N ILE A 3 2.02 -23.87 -15.36
CA ILE A 3 0.97 -24.16 -16.36
C ILE A 3 1.54 -25.04 -17.47
N ASP A 4 2.75 -24.77 -17.94
CA ASP A 4 3.43 -25.54 -18.98
C ASP A 4 3.71 -26.98 -18.49
N ASP A 5 4.23 -27.17 -17.28
CA ASP A 5 4.47 -28.46 -16.64
C ASP A 5 3.16 -29.27 -16.47
N PHE A 6 2.05 -28.60 -16.16
CA PHE A 6 0.74 -29.26 -16.00
C PHE A 6 0.17 -29.76 -17.35
N ASN A 7 0.33 -28.92 -18.40
CA ASN A 7 -0.14 -29.25 -19.73
C ASN A 7 0.70 -30.37 -20.42
N GLU A 8 2.00 -30.44 -20.12
CA GLU A 8 2.88 -31.48 -20.64
C GLU A 8 2.68 -32.84 -19.95
N HIS A 9 2.26 -32.89 -18.68
CA HIS A 9 2.15 -34.12 -17.89
C HIS A 9 0.72 -34.47 -17.49
N GLY A 10 -0.26 -33.58 -17.74
CA GLY A 10 -1.65 -33.78 -17.36
C GLY A 10 -2.46 -34.54 -18.41
N LYS A 11 -3.17 -35.57 -17.98
CA LYS A 11 -4.13 -36.35 -18.81
C LYS A 11 -5.55 -35.77 -18.79
N ALA A 12 -5.76 -34.59 -18.25
CA ALA A 12 -7.07 -33.95 -18.14
C ALA A 12 -6.98 -32.49 -18.68
N GLU A 13 -8.04 -32.04 -19.35
CA GLU A 13 -8.24 -30.66 -19.71
C GLU A 13 -8.48 -29.86 -18.41
N ALA A 14 -7.41 -29.35 -17.80
CA ALA A 14 -7.50 -28.50 -16.62
C ALA A 14 -7.85 -27.08 -17.05
N GLN A 15 -8.88 -26.50 -16.44
CA GLN A 15 -9.21 -25.10 -16.57
C GLN A 15 -8.50 -24.31 -15.45
N PHE A 16 -7.82 -23.23 -15.81
CA PHE A 16 -7.12 -22.36 -14.87
C PHE A 16 -7.91 -21.07 -14.70
N ILE A 17 -8.25 -20.73 -13.47
CA ILE A 17 -8.91 -19.48 -13.12
C ILE A 17 -7.98 -18.69 -12.21
N GLY A 18 -7.58 -17.48 -12.65
CA GLY A 18 -6.81 -16.52 -11.87
C GLY A 18 -7.74 -15.44 -11.29
N LEU A 19 -7.56 -15.10 -10.02
CA LEU A 19 -8.26 -14.00 -9.37
C LEU A 19 -7.24 -12.93 -8.97
N THR A 20 -7.48 -11.69 -9.38
CA THR A 20 -6.62 -10.55 -9.02
C THR A 20 -7.43 -9.26 -8.94
N ALA A 21 -7.07 -8.37 -8.04
CA ALA A 21 -7.62 -7.01 -7.97
C ALA A 21 -6.90 -6.04 -8.93
N SER A 22 -5.74 -6.42 -9.47
CA SER A 22 -4.91 -5.60 -10.35
C SER A 22 -4.40 -6.43 -11.53
N PRO A 23 -5.22 -6.63 -12.58
CA PRO A 23 -4.84 -7.41 -13.76
C PRO A 23 -3.75 -6.72 -14.58
N GLU A 24 -3.63 -5.39 -14.47
CA GLU A 24 -2.62 -4.62 -15.19
C GLU A 24 -1.39 -4.35 -14.32
N ARG A 25 -0.22 -4.78 -14.79
CA ARG A 25 1.06 -4.36 -14.20
C ARG A 25 1.57 -3.11 -14.93
N ARG A 26 1.91 -2.05 -14.16
CA ARG A 26 2.36 -0.77 -14.71
C ARG A 26 3.81 -0.75 -15.22
N THR A 27 4.58 -1.82 -15.12
CA THR A 27 6.01 -1.83 -15.47
C THR A 27 6.28 -2.57 -16.78
N GLY A 28 6.65 -1.79 -17.82
CA GLY A 28 7.27 -2.25 -19.07
C GLY A 28 6.40 -3.16 -19.96
N ASP A 29 7.05 -3.94 -20.82
CA ASP A 29 6.46 -4.88 -21.77
C ASP A 29 5.68 -6.05 -21.14
N GLN A 30 5.44 -6.03 -19.85
CA GLN A 30 4.76 -7.09 -19.09
C GLN A 30 3.22 -6.96 -19.05
N ARG A 31 2.65 -5.95 -19.71
CA ARG A 31 1.18 -5.80 -19.81
C ARG A 31 0.50 -7.01 -20.47
N ASP A 32 1.20 -7.67 -21.38
CA ASP A 32 0.65 -8.78 -22.16
C ASP A 32 0.89 -10.17 -21.56
N GLN A 33 1.56 -10.26 -20.39
CA GLN A 33 1.89 -11.59 -19.83
C GLN A 33 0.66 -12.39 -19.35
N LEU A 34 -0.41 -11.71 -18.94
CA LEU A 34 -1.66 -12.39 -18.60
C LEU A 34 -2.32 -13.01 -19.85
N ASN A 35 -2.26 -12.32 -20.98
CA ASN A 35 -2.78 -12.81 -22.25
C ASN A 35 -2.00 -14.03 -22.78
N LEU A 36 -0.77 -14.26 -22.29
CA LEU A 36 0.00 -15.46 -22.60
C LEU A 36 -0.40 -16.67 -21.73
N ALA A 37 -1.06 -16.43 -20.59
CA ALA A 37 -1.41 -17.47 -19.64
C ALA A 37 -2.92 -17.74 -19.57
N PHE A 38 -3.76 -16.79 -20.00
CA PHE A 38 -5.21 -16.87 -19.92
C PHE A 38 -5.84 -16.48 -21.26
N ASP A 39 -6.88 -17.18 -21.66
CA ASP A 39 -7.60 -16.95 -22.91
C ASP A 39 -8.51 -15.71 -22.86
N ALA A 40 -8.95 -15.32 -21.66
CA ALA A 40 -9.81 -14.16 -21.45
C ALA A 40 -9.60 -13.52 -20.07
N ILE A 41 -9.82 -12.20 -20.00
CA ILE A 41 -9.90 -11.44 -18.76
C ILE A 41 -11.36 -10.98 -18.62
N ILE A 42 -11.94 -11.22 -17.44
CA ILE A 42 -13.30 -10.81 -17.10
C ILE A 42 -13.21 -9.76 -16.00
N ASP A 43 -13.56 -8.52 -16.31
CA ASP A 43 -13.71 -7.46 -15.33
C ASP A 43 -15.08 -7.57 -14.66
N CYS A 44 -15.10 -7.82 -13.36
CA CYS A 44 -16.33 -8.03 -12.61
C CYS A 44 -17.02 -6.74 -12.20
N ALA A 45 -16.24 -5.72 -11.81
CA ALA A 45 -16.77 -4.40 -11.44
C ALA A 45 -15.64 -3.35 -11.50
N ASN A 46 -15.97 -2.11 -11.87
CA ASN A 46 -15.04 -0.99 -11.76
C ASN A 46 -15.21 -0.27 -10.41
N ILE A 47 -14.21 0.55 -10.03
CA ILE A 47 -14.19 1.27 -8.76
C ILE A 47 -15.37 2.21 -8.62
N GLU A 48 -15.78 2.89 -9.70
CA GLU A 48 -16.88 3.85 -9.66
C GLU A 48 -18.22 3.18 -9.37
N ASP A 49 -18.48 2.00 -9.94
CA ASP A 49 -19.69 1.25 -9.67
C ASP A 49 -19.73 0.74 -8.24
N LEU A 50 -18.60 0.25 -7.72
CA LEU A 50 -18.47 -0.19 -6.32
C LEU A 50 -18.69 0.96 -5.33
N ILE A 51 -18.26 2.19 -5.67
CA ILE A 51 -18.55 3.40 -4.87
C ILE A 51 -20.04 3.73 -4.91
N LYS A 52 -20.68 3.69 -6.09
CA LYS A 52 -22.13 3.95 -6.24
C LYS A 52 -22.98 2.94 -5.47
N GLU A 53 -22.55 1.68 -5.45
CA GLU A 53 -23.22 0.61 -4.71
C GLU A 53 -22.92 0.64 -3.20
N GLY A 54 -22.03 1.51 -2.73
CA GLY A 54 -21.67 1.65 -1.33
C GLY A 54 -20.75 0.53 -0.81
N VAL A 55 -20.15 -0.24 -1.71
CA VAL A 55 -19.14 -1.26 -1.36
C VAL A 55 -17.80 -0.62 -1.04
N LEU A 56 -17.43 0.42 -1.81
CA LEU A 56 -16.25 1.24 -1.58
C LEU A 56 -16.64 2.66 -1.17
N VAL A 57 -15.81 3.28 -0.34
CA VAL A 57 -15.96 4.68 0.05
C VAL A 57 -15.36 5.60 -1.02
N GLN A 58 -15.92 6.79 -1.16
CA GLN A 58 -15.36 7.83 -2.02
C GLN A 58 -14.04 8.35 -1.41
N PRO A 59 -12.89 8.21 -2.07
CA PRO A 59 -11.63 8.73 -1.56
C PRO A 59 -11.59 10.26 -1.64
N VAL A 60 -11.01 10.89 -0.63
CA VAL A 60 -10.72 12.34 -0.61
C VAL A 60 -9.22 12.54 -0.73
N TYR A 61 -8.79 13.10 -1.85
CA TYR A 61 -7.38 13.39 -2.10
C TYR A 61 -6.98 14.74 -1.48
N ARG A 62 -5.85 14.77 -0.76
CA ARG A 62 -5.24 15.96 -0.18
C ARG A 62 -3.82 16.10 -0.73
N PRO A 63 -3.62 16.69 -1.91
CA PRO A 63 -2.28 16.91 -2.44
C PRO A 63 -1.55 17.98 -1.63
N HIS A 64 -0.29 17.72 -1.30
CA HIS A 64 0.61 18.66 -0.65
C HIS A 64 1.88 18.84 -1.47
N PHE A 65 2.35 20.06 -1.61
CA PHE A 65 3.64 20.38 -2.21
C PHE A 65 4.71 20.48 -1.14
N VAL A 66 5.74 19.66 -1.27
CA VAL A 66 6.90 19.65 -0.37
C VAL A 66 8.06 20.34 -1.10
N HIS A 67 8.28 21.60 -0.82
CA HIS A 67 9.22 22.46 -1.56
C HIS A 67 10.69 22.06 -1.41
N ASP A 68 11.06 21.44 -0.30
CA ASP A 68 12.41 21.00 0.01
C ASP A 68 12.69 19.53 -0.37
N LEU A 69 11.71 18.84 -0.96
CA LEU A 69 11.89 17.51 -1.53
C LEU A 69 12.46 17.62 -2.96
N ASN A 70 13.77 17.50 -3.08
CA ASN A 70 14.45 17.55 -4.37
C ASN A 70 14.61 16.14 -4.96
N LEU A 71 13.81 15.82 -5.98
CA LEU A 71 13.88 14.57 -6.73
C LEU A 71 14.63 14.71 -8.06
N ASP A 72 14.84 15.93 -8.56
CA ASP A 72 15.48 16.19 -9.87
C ASP A 72 16.94 15.71 -9.91
N SER A 73 17.59 15.64 -8.76
CA SER A 73 18.95 15.14 -8.61
C SER A 73 19.08 13.61 -8.56
N ILE A 74 17.96 12.90 -8.64
CA ILE A 74 17.92 11.44 -8.54
C ILE A 74 17.69 10.84 -9.93
N ASP A 75 18.72 10.22 -10.49
CA ASP A 75 18.60 9.50 -11.76
C ASP A 75 17.59 8.34 -11.61
N ILE A 76 16.61 8.31 -12.50
CA ILE A 76 15.63 7.23 -12.59
C ILE A 76 16.27 6.05 -13.30
N SER A 77 16.31 4.90 -12.67
CA SER A 77 16.78 3.65 -13.23
C SER A 77 15.62 2.67 -13.40
N SER A 78 15.53 2.06 -14.59
CA SER A 78 14.46 1.05 -14.86
C SER A 78 13.02 1.59 -14.71
N GLY A 79 12.81 2.90 -14.92
CA GLY A 79 11.49 3.53 -14.85
C GLY A 79 11.02 3.88 -13.44
N ASP A 80 11.87 3.73 -12.41
CA ASP A 80 11.55 4.07 -11.03
C ASP A 80 12.74 4.68 -10.29
N PHE A 81 12.48 5.34 -9.17
CA PHE A 81 13.51 5.90 -8.30
C PHE A 81 14.26 4.81 -7.53
N PRO A 82 15.60 4.87 -7.46
CA PRO A 82 16.34 4.00 -6.56
C PRO A 82 15.90 4.21 -5.11
N VAL A 83 15.38 3.16 -4.47
CA VAL A 83 14.73 3.21 -3.15
C VAL A 83 15.57 3.92 -2.09
N ALA A 84 16.88 3.63 -2.02
CA ALA A 84 17.76 4.25 -1.03
C ALA A 84 17.95 5.76 -1.25
N LYS A 85 18.02 6.23 -2.51
CA LYS A 85 18.13 7.66 -2.82
C LYS A 85 16.83 8.39 -2.50
N LEU A 86 15.69 7.79 -2.88
CA LEU A 86 14.35 8.30 -2.56
C LEU A 86 14.16 8.40 -1.04
N ALA A 87 14.48 7.36 -0.29
CA ALA A 87 14.38 7.33 1.16
C ALA A 87 15.24 8.43 1.81
N SER A 88 16.47 8.62 1.33
CA SER A 88 17.36 9.69 1.80
C SER A 88 16.79 11.09 1.52
N ALA A 89 16.20 11.31 0.35
CA ALA A 89 15.56 12.59 0.01
C ALA A 89 14.35 12.86 0.91
N ILE A 90 13.48 11.86 1.11
CA ILE A 90 12.31 11.97 2.00
C ILE A 90 12.73 12.32 3.43
N ILE A 91 13.72 11.61 3.99
CA ILE A 91 14.16 11.84 5.40
C ILE A 91 14.79 13.21 5.59
N LYS A 92 15.45 13.76 4.55
CA LYS A 92 16.08 15.08 4.60
C LYS A 92 15.12 16.24 4.36
N SER A 93 13.95 15.96 3.80
CA SER A 93 12.91 16.93 3.52
C SER A 93 11.91 17.04 4.67
N SER A 94 11.05 18.04 4.60
CA SER A 94 9.90 18.21 5.50
C SER A 94 8.70 17.29 5.17
N MET A 95 8.84 16.34 4.25
CA MET A 95 7.73 15.52 3.77
C MET A 95 7.02 14.74 4.89
N ILE A 96 7.79 14.14 5.81
CA ILE A 96 7.22 13.37 6.93
C ILE A 96 6.43 14.30 7.86
N ASP A 97 6.97 15.47 8.18
CA ASP A 97 6.33 16.43 9.07
C ASP A 97 5.05 16.99 8.44
N TYR A 98 5.06 17.29 7.15
CA TYR A 98 3.86 17.71 6.41
C TYR A 98 2.79 16.62 6.38
N ALA A 99 3.17 15.38 6.14
CA ALA A 99 2.23 14.27 6.13
C ALA A 99 1.55 14.09 7.49
N ILE A 100 2.31 14.19 8.58
CA ILE A 100 1.78 14.07 9.95
C ILE A 100 0.92 15.28 10.31
N TRP A 101 1.33 16.48 9.94
CA TRP A 101 0.52 17.67 10.14
C TRP A 101 -0.82 17.54 9.40
N SER A 102 -0.81 17.17 8.13
CA SER A 102 -2.03 16.97 7.34
C SER A 102 -2.94 15.89 7.95
N TYR A 103 -2.35 14.79 8.37
CA TYR A 103 -3.07 13.73 9.07
C TYR A 103 -3.74 14.27 10.35
N ASN A 104 -3.00 15.03 11.17
CA ASN A 104 -3.53 15.57 12.42
C ASN A 104 -4.69 16.55 12.17
N GLU A 105 -4.63 17.36 11.12
CA GLU A 105 -5.73 18.24 10.72
C GLU A 105 -6.99 17.45 10.31
N GLU A 106 -6.84 16.32 9.61
CA GLU A 106 -7.98 15.52 9.18
C GLU A 106 -8.54 14.67 10.35
N ARG A 107 -7.68 14.08 11.20
CA ARG A 107 -8.14 13.27 12.34
C ARG A 107 -8.98 14.07 13.35
N LEU A 108 -8.69 15.36 13.53
CA LEU A 108 -9.45 16.23 14.43
C LEU A 108 -10.87 16.55 13.93
N LYS A 109 -11.15 16.32 12.64
CA LYS A 109 -12.47 16.51 12.03
C LYS A 109 -13.36 15.27 12.14
N LEU A 110 -12.77 14.11 12.46
CA LEU A 110 -13.53 12.87 12.56
C LEU A 110 -14.40 12.85 13.81
N SER A 111 -15.61 12.36 13.65
CA SER A 111 -16.52 12.04 14.77
C SER A 111 -16.27 10.64 15.36
N THR A 112 -15.49 9.82 14.67
CA THR A 112 -15.12 8.46 15.04
C THR A 112 -13.64 8.38 15.39
N LYS A 113 -13.23 7.27 16.03
CA LYS A 113 -11.82 7.01 16.32
C LYS A 113 -11.03 6.93 15.02
N PRO A 114 -9.94 7.71 14.86
CA PRO A 114 -9.13 7.65 13.65
C PRO A 114 -8.36 6.33 13.57
N VAL A 115 -8.34 5.74 12.39
CA VAL A 115 -7.56 4.54 12.06
C VAL A 115 -6.90 4.78 10.69
N SER A 116 -5.58 4.70 10.61
CA SER A 116 -4.82 5.11 9.43
C SER A 116 -3.73 4.12 9.02
N ALA A 117 -3.49 4.01 7.72
CA ALA A 117 -2.40 3.21 7.14
C ALA A 117 -1.37 4.11 6.44
N TRP A 118 -0.09 3.88 6.72
CA TRP A 118 1.04 4.67 6.25
C TRP A 118 1.98 3.81 5.43
N PHE A 119 2.03 4.03 4.12
CA PHE A 119 2.86 3.26 3.21
C PHE A 119 4.17 3.99 2.96
N CYS A 120 5.29 3.39 3.38
CA CYS A 120 6.61 3.98 3.30
C CYS A 120 7.47 3.29 2.24
N ALA A 121 8.38 4.06 1.62
CA ALA A 121 9.27 3.60 0.57
C ALA A 121 10.26 2.53 1.06
N ASP A 122 10.75 2.68 2.31
CA ASP A 122 11.65 1.71 2.93
C ASP A 122 11.55 1.72 4.47
N ILE A 123 12.34 0.85 5.11
CA ILE A 123 12.37 0.70 6.57
C ILE A 123 12.91 1.95 7.27
N SER A 124 13.82 2.70 6.65
CA SER A 124 14.38 3.91 7.27
C SER A 124 13.36 5.03 7.33
N VAL A 125 12.62 5.26 6.25
CA VAL A 125 11.48 6.18 6.20
C VAL A 125 10.40 5.74 7.18
N ALA A 126 10.04 4.46 7.20
CA ALA A 126 9.02 3.93 8.11
C ALA A 126 9.37 4.15 9.58
N LYS A 127 10.64 3.96 9.97
CA LYS A 127 11.11 4.24 11.33
C LYS A 127 11.10 5.73 11.66
N ALA A 128 11.42 6.59 10.70
CA ALA A 128 11.35 8.04 10.89
C ALA A 128 9.89 8.47 11.07
N THR A 129 9.00 8.04 10.18
CA THR A 129 7.56 8.28 10.24
C THR A 129 6.95 7.81 11.57
N LEU A 130 7.26 6.56 11.99
CA LEU A 130 6.79 6.02 13.27
C LEU A 130 7.21 6.89 14.47
N ARG A 131 8.48 7.35 14.49
CA ARG A 131 8.96 8.23 15.57
C ARG A 131 8.22 9.54 15.59
N SER A 132 8.07 10.18 14.43
CA SER A 132 7.36 11.45 14.34
C SER A 132 5.88 11.30 14.71
N ILE A 133 5.18 10.27 14.25
CA ILE A 133 3.79 9.98 14.65
C ILE A 133 3.66 9.87 16.18
N ARG A 134 4.54 9.11 16.82
CA ARG A 134 4.53 8.91 18.27
C ARG A 134 4.83 10.20 19.06
N GLN A 135 5.64 11.12 18.51
CA GLN A 135 5.89 12.42 19.12
C GLN A 135 4.63 13.30 19.19
N PHE A 136 3.66 13.09 18.30
CA PHE A 136 2.34 13.71 18.35
C PHE A 136 1.37 13.01 19.32
N GLY A 137 1.84 12.02 20.09
CA GLY A 137 1.00 11.29 21.05
C GLY A 137 0.05 10.30 20.39
N ILE A 138 0.30 9.90 19.15
CA ILE A 138 -0.52 8.96 18.39
C ILE A 138 0.01 7.54 18.59
N GLU A 139 -0.88 6.61 18.99
CA GLU A 139 -0.52 5.21 19.13
C GLU A 139 -0.28 4.58 17.75
N ALA A 140 0.95 4.13 17.52
CA ALA A 140 1.39 3.67 16.21
C ALA A 140 2.28 2.43 16.30
N ALA A 141 2.21 1.59 15.29
CA ALA A 141 3.07 0.41 15.12
C ALA A 141 3.64 0.32 13.70
N ILE A 142 4.67 -0.49 13.54
CA ILE A 142 5.29 -0.76 12.24
C ILE A 142 5.21 -2.24 11.90
N VAL A 143 4.83 -2.56 10.67
CA VAL A 143 4.87 -3.91 10.10
C VAL A 143 5.73 -3.93 8.84
N THR A 144 6.61 -4.92 8.75
CA THR A 144 7.50 -5.12 7.61
C THR A 144 7.59 -6.60 7.28
N ALA A 145 8.29 -6.96 6.19
CA ALA A 145 8.57 -8.34 5.85
C ALA A 145 9.36 -9.09 6.95
N ARG A 146 10.07 -8.35 7.82
CA ARG A 146 10.85 -8.91 8.93
C ARG A 146 10.04 -9.12 10.21
N THR A 147 8.80 -8.60 10.28
CA THR A 147 7.93 -8.78 11.45
C THR A 147 7.45 -10.24 11.50
N PRO A 148 7.70 -10.97 12.60
CA PRO A 148 7.26 -12.35 12.75
C PRO A 148 5.74 -12.46 12.57
N ILE A 149 5.27 -13.55 11.96
CA ILE A 149 3.86 -13.69 11.59
C ILE A 149 2.91 -13.56 12.78
N LYS A 150 3.25 -14.15 13.94
CA LYS A 150 2.43 -14.04 15.16
C LYS A 150 2.32 -12.60 15.68
N GLU A 151 3.43 -11.86 15.63
CA GLU A 151 3.46 -10.46 16.02
C GLU A 151 2.67 -9.60 15.05
N ARG A 152 2.85 -9.84 13.73
CA ARG A 152 2.10 -9.14 12.69
C ARG A 152 0.59 -9.31 12.87
N LEU A 153 0.11 -10.54 13.06
CA LEU A 153 -1.32 -10.81 13.29
C LEU A 153 -1.85 -10.07 14.53
N LYS A 154 -1.06 -10.03 15.61
CA LYS A 154 -1.43 -9.28 16.82
C LYS A 154 -1.53 -7.78 16.56
N LEU A 155 -0.53 -7.19 15.87
CA LEU A 155 -0.53 -5.77 15.52
C LEU A 155 -1.70 -5.40 14.61
N LEU A 156 -2.00 -6.23 13.61
CA LEU A 156 -3.14 -6.02 12.72
C LEU A 156 -4.47 -6.09 13.47
N ALA A 157 -4.64 -7.03 14.39
CA ALA A 157 -5.83 -7.11 15.23
C ALA A 157 -6.00 -5.87 16.15
N CYS A 158 -4.90 -5.37 16.73
CA CYS A 158 -4.91 -4.12 17.50
C CYS A 158 -5.23 -2.89 16.64
N HIS A 159 -4.81 -2.89 15.38
CA HIS A 159 -5.14 -1.82 14.43
C HIS A 159 -6.60 -1.89 13.99
N GLU A 160 -7.12 -3.08 13.76
CA GLU A 160 -8.54 -3.31 13.44
C GLU A 160 -9.46 -2.89 14.58
N SER A 161 -9.10 -3.20 15.85
CA SER A 161 -9.84 -2.72 17.03
C SER A 161 -9.67 -1.22 17.29
N GLY A 162 -8.74 -0.56 16.61
CA GLY A 162 -8.36 0.83 16.81
C GLY A 162 -7.54 1.09 18.07
N ASP A 163 -6.98 0.05 18.73
CA ASP A 163 -6.03 0.24 19.84
C ASP A 163 -4.71 0.80 19.32
N ILE A 164 -4.36 0.50 18.05
CA ILE A 164 -3.31 1.15 17.29
C ILE A 164 -3.99 2.05 16.25
N GLU A 165 -3.81 3.36 16.37
CA GLU A 165 -4.38 4.35 15.46
C GLU A 165 -3.67 4.38 14.11
N ALA A 166 -2.34 4.28 14.10
CA ALA A 166 -1.54 4.40 12.88
C ALA A 166 -0.69 3.14 12.63
N MET A 167 -0.91 2.48 11.51
CA MET A 167 -0.11 1.33 11.06
C MET A 167 0.86 1.76 9.97
N VAL A 168 2.16 1.78 10.29
CA VAL A 168 3.22 2.09 9.34
C VAL A 168 3.69 0.81 8.66
N SER A 169 3.78 0.81 7.34
CA SER A 169 4.07 -0.40 6.55
C SER A 169 5.13 -0.17 5.48
N VAL A 170 5.91 -1.22 5.21
CA VAL A 170 6.79 -1.30 4.05
C VAL A 170 6.47 -2.58 3.27
N GLY A 171 5.74 -2.43 2.16
CA GLY A 171 5.44 -3.48 1.18
C GLY A 171 4.45 -4.56 1.59
N VAL A 172 4.24 -4.81 2.91
CA VAL A 172 3.46 -5.98 3.37
C VAL A 172 1.94 -5.75 3.46
N LEU A 173 1.48 -4.51 3.39
CA LEU A 173 0.06 -4.16 3.38
C LEU A 173 -0.38 -3.58 2.02
N ALA A 174 0.51 -3.58 1.02
CA ALA A 174 0.22 -3.00 -0.29
C ALA A 174 -0.79 -3.82 -1.09
N GLU A 175 -0.85 -5.12 -0.85
CA GLU A 175 -1.76 -6.03 -1.53
C GLU A 175 -2.37 -7.02 -0.53
N GLY A 176 -3.65 -7.34 -0.73
CA GLY A 176 -4.35 -8.37 0.05
C GLY A 176 -4.62 -8.04 1.52
N TRP A 177 -4.43 -6.78 1.94
CA TRP A 177 -4.82 -6.30 3.25
C TRP A 177 -6.06 -5.42 3.14
N ASP A 178 -7.01 -5.67 4.00
CA ASP A 178 -8.24 -4.88 4.13
C ASP A 178 -8.49 -4.58 5.60
N ASN A 179 -8.88 -3.33 5.90
CA ASN A 179 -9.36 -2.93 7.21
C ASN A 179 -10.54 -1.96 7.02
N PRO A 180 -11.79 -2.42 7.21
CA PRO A 180 -12.99 -1.61 7.02
C PRO A 180 -13.07 -0.40 7.96
N HIS A 181 -12.30 -0.40 9.05
CA HIS A 181 -12.25 0.71 10.02
C HIS A 181 -11.21 1.77 9.65
N CYS A 182 -10.37 1.54 8.64
CA CYS A 182 -9.39 2.52 8.17
C CYS A 182 -10.14 3.68 7.50
N ASN A 183 -10.06 4.86 8.12
CA ASN A 183 -10.86 6.04 7.72
C ASN A 183 -10.01 7.28 7.41
N ILE A 184 -8.68 7.16 7.46
CA ILE A 184 -7.70 8.15 6.97
C ILE A 184 -6.54 7.43 6.28
#